data_a627ea45d172c5527ee8c1d3c6d74c29
#
_entry.id   a627ea45d172c5527ee8c1d3c6d74c29
#
_cell.length_a   1.000
_cell.length_b   1.000
_cell.length_c   1.000
_cell.angle_alpha   90.00
_cell.angle_beta   90.00
_cell.angle_gamma   90.00
#
_symmetry.space_group_name_H-M   'P 1'
#
loop_
_entity.id
_entity.type
_entity.pdbx_description
1 polymer ?
#
loop_
_entity_poly.entity_id
_entity_poly.type
_entity_poly.pdbx_seq_one_letter_code
_entity_poly.pdbx_strand_id
1 'polypeptide(L)'
;MSPSVPSRRKGDARLGRDLKLFHVYRFLVTSYLFIPVLVMFFQARGLDFTEIALLNTVYALTAIAFEVPTGALADRFGRCRAMLLGALLMAIGCVVDYHGHGFWTFALGEGLLALGMTLTSGADSAYLYDLLRSAGREHEYRRHEGSATAAKLVGAAAALVAGGLLARESLAITYAVTAGVCGAAALVAFMMREPAFEREDESD
;
A
#
# COMPACT_ATOMS: atom_id res chain seq x y z
N MET A 1 -40.79 23.86 9.19
CA MET A 1 -40.29 22.64 9.87
C MET A 1 -38.91 22.37 9.32
N SER A 2 -37.83 22.71 10.05
CA SER A 2 -36.45 22.47 9.65
C SER A 2 -36.11 20.99 9.75
N PRO A 3 -35.48 20.37 8.71
CA PRO A 3 -35.09 18.97 8.78
C PRO A 3 -33.93 18.80 9.75
N SER A 4 -34.09 17.79 10.58
CA SER A 4 -33.36 17.42 11.76
C SER A 4 -31.83 17.28 11.60
N VAL A 5 -31.09 17.92 12.49
CA VAL A 5 -29.64 17.92 12.77
C VAL A 5 -28.98 16.53 13.03
N PRO A 6 -29.67 15.37 13.14
CA PRO A 6 -29.03 14.09 13.42
C PRO A 6 -28.27 13.44 12.26
N SER A 7 -28.54 13.79 11.02
CA SER A 7 -27.89 13.16 9.84
C SER A 7 -26.45 13.64 9.63
N ARG A 8 -26.17 14.91 9.89
CA ARG A 8 -24.85 15.53 9.68
C ARG A 8 -23.79 14.99 10.66
N ARG A 9 -24.12 14.86 11.95
CA ARG A 9 -23.20 14.31 12.98
C ARG A 9 -22.78 12.86 12.71
N LYS A 10 -23.67 12.02 12.17
CA LYS A 10 -23.36 10.64 11.80
C LYS A 10 -22.44 10.58 10.57
N GLY A 11 -22.61 11.48 9.61
CA GLY A 11 -21.72 11.63 8.44
C GLY A 11 -20.31 12.02 8.85
N ASP A 12 -20.18 13.04 9.69
CA ASP A 12 -18.87 13.53 10.17
C ASP A 12 -18.12 12.48 11.00
N ALA A 13 -18.81 11.71 11.84
CA ALA A 13 -18.20 10.63 12.61
C ALA A 13 -17.68 9.49 11.72
N ARG A 14 -18.39 9.18 10.62
CA ARG A 14 -17.99 8.17 9.64
C ARG A 14 -16.77 8.62 8.84
N LEU A 15 -16.80 9.85 8.32
CA LEU A 15 -15.67 10.45 7.62
C LEU A 15 -14.42 10.45 8.51
N GLY A 16 -14.54 10.88 9.78
CA GLY A 16 -13.43 10.88 10.72
C GLY A 16 -12.84 9.50 10.97
N ARG A 17 -13.68 8.43 10.96
CA ARG A 17 -13.21 7.05 11.07
C ARG A 17 -12.44 6.64 9.81
N ASP A 18 -12.99 6.87 8.63
CA ASP A 18 -12.41 6.43 7.38
C ASP A 18 -11.09 7.19 7.08
N LEU A 19 -10.99 8.48 7.46
CA LEU A 19 -9.73 9.23 7.44
C LEU A 19 -8.66 8.64 8.38
N LYS A 20 -9.04 8.23 9.59
CA LYS A 20 -8.09 7.56 10.51
C LYS A 20 -7.61 6.23 9.95
N LEU A 21 -8.53 5.40 9.43
CA LEU A 21 -8.16 4.13 8.77
C LEU A 21 -7.21 4.36 7.59
N PHE A 22 -7.46 5.39 6.79
CA PHE A 22 -6.58 5.76 5.68
C PHE A 22 -5.16 6.12 6.14
N HIS A 23 -5.01 6.91 7.22
CA HIS A 23 -3.69 7.24 7.76
C HIS A 23 -2.97 5.99 8.30
N VAL A 24 -3.69 5.11 9.00
CA VAL A 24 -3.14 3.83 9.47
C VAL A 24 -2.73 2.96 8.29
N TYR A 25 -3.56 2.88 7.24
CA TYR A 25 -3.21 2.16 6.01
C TYR A 25 -1.92 2.68 5.38
N ARG A 26 -1.83 4.00 5.17
CA ARG A 26 -0.64 4.65 4.60
C ARG A 26 0.63 4.39 5.43
N PHE A 27 0.51 4.40 6.75
CA PHE A 27 1.61 4.06 7.65
C PHE A 27 2.05 2.60 7.45
N LEU A 28 1.11 1.65 7.46
CA LEU A 28 1.41 0.22 7.38
C LEU A 28 1.94 -0.19 6.01
N VAL A 29 1.26 0.21 4.92
CA VAL A 29 1.57 -0.26 3.56
C VAL A 29 2.95 0.16 3.06
N THR A 30 3.60 1.12 3.70
CA THR A 30 4.95 1.59 3.38
C THR A 30 6.02 1.16 4.39
N SER A 31 5.62 0.37 5.39
CA SER A 31 6.54 -0.10 6.44
C SER A 31 7.26 -1.38 6.02
N TYR A 32 8.25 -1.24 5.12
CA TYR A 32 9.05 -2.36 4.60
C TYR A 32 10.28 -2.60 5.47
N LEU A 33 10.21 -3.58 6.37
CA LEU A 33 11.29 -3.89 7.29
C LEU A 33 12.49 -4.57 6.62
N PHE A 34 12.33 -5.13 5.44
CA PHE A 34 13.42 -5.81 4.71
C PHE A 34 14.34 -4.86 3.96
N ILE A 35 13.91 -3.61 3.67
CA ILE A 35 14.69 -2.65 2.87
C ILE A 35 16.13 -2.47 3.36
N PRO A 36 16.43 -2.26 4.66
CA PRO A 36 17.81 -2.02 5.10
C PRO A 36 18.73 -3.23 4.93
N VAL A 37 18.18 -4.42 4.72
CA VAL A 37 18.96 -5.66 4.65
C VAL A 37 18.72 -6.46 3.37
N LEU A 38 18.01 -5.90 2.41
CA LEU A 38 17.60 -6.54 1.15
C LEU A 38 18.79 -7.20 0.43
N VAL A 39 19.87 -6.46 0.20
CA VAL A 39 21.07 -6.98 -0.49
C VAL A 39 21.71 -8.11 0.32
N MET A 40 21.85 -7.92 1.63
CA MET A 40 22.42 -8.94 2.52
C MET A 40 21.59 -10.22 2.54
N PHE A 41 20.27 -10.09 2.51
CA PHE A 41 19.34 -11.22 2.44
C PHE A 41 19.52 -12.04 1.17
N PHE A 42 19.54 -11.41 0.00
CA PHE A 42 19.71 -12.10 -1.26
C PHE A 42 21.10 -12.73 -1.41
N GLN A 43 22.15 -12.05 -0.94
CA GLN A 43 23.50 -12.63 -0.88
C GLN A 43 23.56 -13.85 0.03
N ALA A 44 22.93 -13.81 1.22
CA ALA A 44 22.87 -14.95 2.13
C ALA A 44 22.09 -16.14 1.54
N ARG A 45 21.25 -15.90 0.51
CA ARG A 45 20.54 -16.92 -0.26
C ARG A 45 21.30 -17.38 -1.52
N GLY A 46 22.54 -16.90 -1.70
CA GLY A 46 23.45 -17.34 -2.76
C GLY A 46 23.38 -16.55 -4.06
N LEU A 47 22.68 -15.40 -4.10
CA LEU A 47 22.65 -14.55 -5.28
C LEU A 47 23.90 -13.65 -5.33
N ASP A 48 24.43 -13.45 -6.51
CA ASP A 48 25.46 -12.46 -6.76
C ASP A 48 24.88 -11.04 -6.97
N PHE A 49 25.75 -10.03 -7.03
CA PHE A 49 25.34 -8.64 -7.20
C PHE A 49 24.62 -8.39 -8.55
N THR A 50 25.00 -9.17 -9.59
CA THR A 50 24.36 -9.05 -10.91
C THR A 50 22.92 -9.56 -10.86
N GLU A 51 22.71 -10.70 -10.22
CA GLU A 51 21.38 -11.28 -10.02
C GLU A 51 20.50 -10.35 -9.18
N ILE A 52 21.04 -9.75 -8.11
CA ILE A 52 20.31 -8.76 -7.29
C ILE A 52 19.94 -7.52 -8.11
N ALA A 53 20.85 -7.02 -8.96
CA ALA A 53 20.55 -5.91 -9.86
C ALA A 53 19.46 -6.29 -10.88
N LEU A 54 19.46 -7.51 -11.39
CA LEU A 54 18.42 -8.03 -12.27
C LEU A 54 17.06 -8.13 -11.54
N LEU A 55 17.03 -8.55 -10.27
CA LEU A 55 15.79 -8.55 -9.45
C LEU A 55 15.21 -7.14 -9.33
N ASN A 56 16.04 -6.14 -9.01
CA ASN A 56 15.60 -4.75 -9.00
C ASN A 56 15.07 -4.28 -10.35
N THR A 57 15.69 -4.78 -11.46
CA THR A 57 15.21 -4.50 -12.81
C THR A 57 13.84 -5.14 -13.07
N VAL A 58 13.62 -6.38 -12.64
CA VAL A 58 12.31 -7.05 -12.71
C VAL A 58 11.25 -6.25 -11.96
N TYR A 59 11.54 -5.82 -10.73
CA TYR A 59 10.67 -4.95 -9.96
C TYR A 59 10.33 -3.66 -10.72
N ALA A 60 11.34 -2.94 -11.20
CA ALA A 60 11.14 -1.66 -11.88
C ALA A 60 10.36 -1.79 -13.19
N LEU A 61 10.68 -2.80 -14.02
CA LEU A 61 9.97 -3.07 -15.27
C LEU A 61 8.52 -3.47 -15.02
N THR A 62 8.28 -4.30 -14.01
CA THR A 62 6.92 -4.67 -13.60
C THR A 62 6.15 -3.44 -13.15
N ALA A 63 6.73 -2.59 -12.31
CA ALA A 63 6.09 -1.36 -11.85
C ALA A 63 5.72 -0.45 -13.04
N ILE A 64 6.65 -0.17 -13.94
CA ILE A 64 6.40 0.66 -15.12
C ILE A 64 5.32 0.07 -16.04
N ALA A 65 5.40 -1.24 -16.31
CA ALA A 65 4.46 -1.90 -17.23
C ALA A 65 3.02 -1.93 -16.68
N PHE A 66 2.87 -2.01 -15.36
CA PHE A 66 1.56 -2.16 -14.72
C PHE A 66 1.02 -0.87 -14.08
N GLU A 67 1.76 0.23 -14.03
CA GLU A 67 1.29 1.50 -13.46
C GLU A 67 -0.02 1.98 -14.10
N VAL A 68 -0.09 2.03 -15.42
CA VAL A 68 -1.31 2.44 -16.16
C VAL A 68 -2.42 1.41 -16.05
N PRO A 69 -2.20 0.10 -16.30
CA PRO A 69 -3.24 -0.92 -16.16
C PRO A 69 -3.85 -0.99 -14.76
N THR A 70 -3.02 -0.88 -13.70
CA THR A 70 -3.51 -0.95 -12.32
C THR A 70 -4.29 0.29 -11.91
N GLY A 71 -3.92 1.48 -12.41
CA GLY A 71 -4.70 2.69 -12.25
C GLY A 71 -6.11 2.55 -12.86
N ALA A 72 -6.19 2.12 -14.13
CA ALA A 72 -7.47 1.86 -14.79
C ALA A 72 -8.30 0.76 -14.08
N LEU A 73 -7.63 -0.25 -13.50
CA LEU A 73 -8.28 -1.29 -12.71
C LEU A 73 -8.91 -0.70 -11.43
N ALA A 74 -8.18 0.16 -10.71
CA ALA A 74 -8.64 0.83 -9.50
C ALA A 74 -9.87 1.70 -9.80
N ASP A 75 -9.90 2.38 -10.96
CA ASP A 75 -11.04 3.21 -11.39
C ASP A 75 -12.29 2.38 -11.68
N ARG A 76 -12.13 1.16 -12.20
CA ARG A 76 -13.26 0.29 -12.57
C ARG A 76 -13.79 -0.54 -11.41
N PHE A 77 -12.91 -1.10 -10.58
CA PHE A 77 -13.26 -2.05 -9.53
C PHE A 77 -13.42 -1.41 -8.15
N GLY A 78 -12.99 -0.17 -8.00
CA GLY A 78 -13.06 0.59 -6.76
C GLY A 78 -11.70 0.74 -6.06
N ARG A 79 -11.52 1.90 -5.42
CA ARG A 79 -10.24 2.29 -4.78
C ARG A 79 -9.88 1.40 -3.60
N CYS A 80 -10.85 1.13 -2.71
CA CYS A 80 -10.61 0.27 -1.54
C CYS A 80 -10.23 -1.14 -1.94
N ARG A 81 -10.86 -1.69 -2.99
CA ARG A 81 -10.54 -3.04 -3.49
C ARG A 81 -9.15 -3.11 -4.10
N ALA A 82 -8.74 -2.07 -4.85
CA ALA A 82 -7.39 -1.99 -5.39
C ALA A 82 -6.34 -1.91 -4.27
N MET A 83 -6.57 -1.08 -3.25
CA MET A 83 -5.71 -0.96 -2.06
C MET A 83 -5.62 -2.29 -1.29
N LEU A 84 -6.75 -3.00 -1.12
CA LEU A 84 -6.80 -4.32 -0.49
C LEU A 84 -5.97 -5.35 -1.28
N LEU A 85 -6.24 -5.48 -2.58
CA LEU A 85 -5.53 -6.42 -3.45
C LEU A 85 -4.04 -6.11 -3.52
N GLY A 86 -3.67 -4.83 -3.61
CA GLY A 86 -2.28 -4.41 -3.61
C GLY A 86 -1.55 -4.82 -2.34
N ALA A 87 -2.14 -4.56 -1.16
CA ALA A 87 -1.56 -4.96 0.12
C ALA A 87 -1.46 -6.49 0.27
N LEU A 88 -2.45 -7.26 -0.25
CA LEU A 88 -2.40 -8.72 -0.27
C LEU A 88 -1.29 -9.25 -1.19
N LEU A 89 -1.14 -8.70 -2.40
CA LEU A 89 -0.06 -9.08 -3.31
C LEU A 89 1.32 -8.82 -2.70
N MET A 90 1.48 -7.69 -2.01
CA MET A 90 2.73 -7.37 -1.30
C MET A 90 2.99 -8.35 -0.15
N ALA A 91 1.96 -8.72 0.61
CA ALA A 91 2.10 -9.73 1.66
C ALA A 91 2.51 -11.09 1.08
N ILE A 92 1.90 -11.51 -0.03
CA ILE A 92 2.23 -12.76 -0.73
C ILE A 92 3.66 -12.70 -1.29
N GLY A 93 4.07 -11.58 -1.90
CA GLY A 93 5.43 -11.37 -2.40
C GLY A 93 6.46 -11.55 -1.28
N CYS A 94 6.25 -10.92 -0.12
CA CYS A 94 7.12 -11.11 1.05
C CYS A 94 7.16 -12.57 1.54
N VAL A 95 6.05 -13.31 1.50
CA VAL A 95 6.00 -14.74 1.86
C VAL A 95 6.78 -15.57 0.84
N VAL A 96 6.65 -15.27 -0.45
CA VAL A 96 7.42 -15.93 -1.52
C VAL A 96 8.92 -15.71 -1.30
N ASP A 97 9.35 -14.48 -1.00
CA ASP A 97 10.76 -14.18 -0.74
C ASP A 97 11.26 -14.84 0.55
N TYR A 98 10.44 -14.85 1.61
CA TYR A 98 10.80 -15.51 2.87
C TYR A 98 11.18 -16.99 2.68
N HIS A 99 10.39 -17.72 1.88
CA HIS A 99 10.62 -19.13 1.55
C HIS A 99 11.48 -19.34 0.30
N GLY A 100 11.79 -18.27 -0.43
CA GLY A 100 12.41 -18.30 -1.74
C GLY A 100 13.82 -18.87 -1.74
N HIS A 101 14.13 -19.61 -2.81
CA HIS A 101 15.45 -20.13 -3.14
C HIS A 101 15.70 -19.94 -4.63
N GLY A 102 16.84 -19.30 -4.95
CA GLY A 102 17.25 -19.06 -6.33
C GLY A 102 16.51 -17.90 -7.02
N PHE A 103 17.12 -17.43 -8.09
CA PHE A 103 16.74 -16.22 -8.82
C PHE A 103 15.25 -16.15 -9.20
N TRP A 104 14.70 -17.21 -9.79
CA TRP A 104 13.34 -17.17 -10.34
C TRP A 104 12.25 -17.03 -9.27
N THR A 105 12.47 -17.62 -8.09
CA THR A 105 11.53 -17.46 -6.99
C THR A 105 11.52 -16.02 -6.47
N PHE A 106 12.70 -15.42 -6.33
CA PHE A 106 12.81 -14.01 -5.93
C PHE A 106 12.29 -13.07 -7.02
N ALA A 107 12.51 -13.38 -8.30
CA ALA A 107 11.93 -12.61 -9.40
C ALA A 107 10.40 -12.61 -9.36
N LEU A 108 9.77 -13.74 -8.98
CA LEU A 108 8.34 -13.81 -8.76
C LEU A 108 7.92 -12.94 -7.55
N GLY A 109 8.63 -13.02 -6.42
CA GLY A 109 8.37 -12.21 -5.22
C GLY A 109 8.45 -10.71 -5.52
N GLU A 110 9.53 -10.27 -6.15
CA GLU A 110 9.73 -8.88 -6.57
C GLU A 110 8.66 -8.39 -7.56
N GLY A 111 8.23 -9.25 -8.51
CA GLY A 111 7.12 -8.96 -9.40
C GLY A 111 5.80 -8.75 -8.66
N LEU A 112 5.49 -9.61 -7.67
CA LEU A 112 4.29 -9.47 -6.84
C LEU A 112 4.33 -8.21 -5.97
N LEU A 113 5.49 -7.88 -5.40
CA LEU A 113 5.70 -6.64 -4.64
C LEU A 113 5.46 -5.41 -5.53
N ALA A 114 6.02 -5.40 -6.75
CA ALA A 114 5.83 -4.31 -7.71
C ALA A 114 4.37 -4.15 -8.12
N LEU A 115 3.67 -5.23 -8.47
CA LEU A 115 2.24 -5.22 -8.79
C LEU A 115 1.39 -4.70 -7.62
N GLY A 116 1.68 -5.17 -6.41
CA GLY A 116 1.00 -4.71 -5.22
C GLY A 116 1.21 -3.22 -4.98
N MET A 117 2.44 -2.73 -5.16
CA MET A 117 2.77 -1.33 -5.00
C MET A 117 2.04 -0.45 -6.03
N THR A 118 1.99 -0.83 -7.31
CA THR A 118 1.30 -0.04 -8.34
C THR A 118 -0.21 0.04 -8.09
N LEU A 119 -0.83 -1.05 -7.63
CA LEU A 119 -2.25 -1.05 -7.22
C LEU A 119 -2.53 -0.12 -6.04
N THR A 120 -1.61 -0.05 -5.07
CA THR A 120 -1.79 0.83 -3.90
C THR A 120 -1.53 2.28 -4.23
N SER A 121 -0.43 2.58 -4.94
CA SER A 121 0.00 3.97 -5.22
C SER A 121 -0.97 4.74 -6.11
N GLY A 122 -1.61 4.08 -7.07
CA GLY A 122 -2.62 4.70 -7.94
C GLY A 122 -3.95 4.93 -7.25
N ALA A 123 -4.32 4.06 -6.29
CA ALA A 123 -5.63 4.10 -5.65
C ALA A 123 -5.69 5.01 -4.41
N ASP A 124 -4.59 5.15 -3.65
CA ASP A 124 -4.62 5.75 -2.32
C ASP A 124 -4.92 7.25 -2.31
N SER A 125 -4.24 8.06 -3.14
CA SER A 125 -4.49 9.49 -3.24
C SER A 125 -5.86 9.80 -3.85
N ALA A 126 -6.29 8.99 -4.83
CA ALA A 126 -7.60 9.10 -5.43
C ALA A 126 -8.70 8.75 -4.41
N TYR A 127 -8.53 7.70 -3.60
CA TYR A 127 -9.44 7.36 -2.51
C TYR A 127 -9.65 8.54 -1.55
N LEU A 128 -8.57 9.19 -1.12
CA LEU A 128 -8.67 10.34 -0.21
C LEU A 128 -9.44 11.49 -0.84
N TYR A 129 -9.18 11.78 -2.12
CA TYR A 129 -9.89 12.82 -2.84
C TYR A 129 -11.40 12.51 -2.94
N ASP A 130 -11.76 11.30 -3.37
CA ASP A 130 -13.15 10.87 -3.52
C ASP A 130 -13.88 10.85 -2.17
N LEU A 131 -13.20 10.42 -1.10
CA LEU A 131 -13.74 10.42 0.27
C LEU A 131 -14.09 11.83 0.75
N LEU A 132 -13.20 12.81 0.53
CA LEU A 132 -13.43 14.20 0.91
C LEU A 132 -14.47 14.87 0.01
N ARG A 133 -14.46 14.60 -1.30
CA ARG A 133 -15.44 15.11 -2.27
C ARG A 133 -16.85 14.64 -1.91
N SER A 134 -17.03 13.36 -1.60
CA SER A 134 -18.33 12.83 -1.17
C SER A 134 -18.91 13.48 0.09
N ALA A 135 -18.03 14.11 0.89
CA ALA A 135 -18.40 14.87 2.09
C ALA A 135 -18.49 16.40 1.86
N GLY A 136 -18.22 16.91 0.63
CA GLY A 136 -18.17 18.34 0.32
C GLY A 136 -16.99 19.06 0.98
N ARG A 137 -15.87 18.32 1.22
CA ARG A 137 -14.69 18.82 1.95
C ARG A 137 -13.41 18.72 1.12
N GLU A 138 -13.47 18.79 -0.20
CA GLU A 138 -12.33 18.68 -1.10
C GLU A 138 -11.27 19.77 -0.86
N HIS A 139 -11.65 20.92 -0.32
CA HIS A 139 -10.72 21.99 0.07
C HIS A 139 -9.74 21.56 1.17
N GLU A 140 -10.04 20.50 1.93
CA GLU A 140 -9.17 19.94 2.97
C GLU A 140 -8.19 18.88 2.42
N TYR A 141 -8.29 18.52 1.13
CA TYR A 141 -7.46 17.47 0.53
C TYR A 141 -5.96 17.68 0.77
N ARG A 142 -5.44 18.88 0.49
CA ARG A 142 -4.01 19.16 0.68
C ARG A 142 -3.53 18.93 2.11
N ARG A 143 -4.37 19.25 3.10
CA ARG A 143 -4.04 19.07 4.52
C ARG A 143 -4.00 17.58 4.88
N HIS A 144 -5.00 16.81 4.45
CA HIS A 144 -5.08 15.38 4.74
C HIS A 144 -4.03 14.58 3.95
N GLU A 145 -3.77 14.93 2.69
CA GLU A 145 -2.71 14.31 1.90
C GLU A 145 -1.32 14.58 2.52
N GLY A 146 -1.05 15.80 2.97
CA GLY A 146 0.19 16.14 3.66
C GLY A 146 0.37 15.34 4.97
N SER A 147 -0.70 15.20 5.78
CA SER A 147 -0.63 14.41 7.01
C SER A 147 -0.51 12.90 6.75
N ALA A 148 -1.15 12.38 5.69
CA ALA A 148 -1.04 10.99 5.28
C ALA A 148 0.36 10.68 4.71
N THR A 149 0.95 11.61 3.97
CA THR A 149 2.35 11.52 3.52
C THR A 149 3.32 11.53 4.70
N ALA A 150 3.08 12.37 5.71
CA ALA A 150 3.88 12.33 6.94
C ALA A 150 3.76 10.98 7.65
N ALA A 151 2.56 10.41 7.76
CA ALA A 151 2.35 9.07 8.34
C ALA A 151 3.12 7.99 7.55
N LYS A 152 3.08 8.06 6.22
CA LYS A 152 3.86 7.19 5.31
C LYS A 152 5.37 7.27 5.60
N LEU A 153 5.92 8.48 5.70
CA LEU A 153 7.35 8.68 5.97
C LEU A 153 7.75 8.21 7.36
N VAL A 154 6.91 8.45 8.37
CA VAL A 154 7.14 7.94 9.73
C VAL A 154 7.10 6.42 9.76
N GLY A 155 6.14 5.79 9.06
CA GLY A 155 6.06 4.34 8.92
C GLY A 155 7.31 3.75 8.28
N ALA A 156 7.75 4.33 7.16
CA ALA A 156 8.97 3.92 6.48
C ALA A 156 10.21 4.06 7.38
N ALA A 157 10.38 5.21 8.05
CA ALA A 157 11.51 5.43 8.95
C ALA A 157 11.51 4.45 10.14
N ALA A 158 10.36 4.21 10.76
CA ALA A 158 10.21 3.24 11.83
C ALA A 158 10.54 1.82 11.36
N ALA A 159 10.10 1.45 10.13
CA ALA A 159 10.39 0.16 9.54
C ALA A 159 11.88 -0.04 9.24
N LEU A 160 12.60 0.99 8.78
CA LEU A 160 14.05 0.93 8.58
C LEU A 160 14.79 0.63 9.88
N VAL A 161 14.43 1.32 10.97
CA VAL A 161 15.06 1.09 12.29
C VAL A 161 14.70 -0.29 12.84
N ALA A 162 13.40 -0.64 12.83
CA ALA A 162 12.92 -1.93 13.31
C ALA A 162 13.49 -3.10 12.47
N GLY A 163 13.57 -2.95 11.16
CA GLY A 163 14.14 -3.93 10.24
C GLY A 163 15.62 -4.18 10.51
N GLY A 164 16.41 -3.11 10.70
CA GLY A 164 17.82 -3.24 11.08
C GLY A 164 18.03 -3.94 12.43
N LEU A 165 17.14 -3.72 13.41
CA LEU A 165 17.18 -4.41 14.70
C LEU A 165 16.78 -5.89 14.58
N LEU A 166 15.69 -6.19 13.87
CA LEU A 166 15.21 -7.56 13.63
C LEU A 166 16.22 -8.40 12.84
N ALA A 167 16.94 -7.78 11.92
CA ALA A 167 17.96 -8.45 11.12
C ALA A 167 19.14 -9.01 11.93
N ARG A 168 19.33 -8.54 13.15
CA ARG A 168 20.33 -9.12 14.07
C ARG A 168 20.00 -10.55 14.46
N GLU A 169 18.71 -10.89 14.52
CA GLU A 169 18.25 -12.23 14.82
C GLU A 169 18.22 -13.09 13.53
N SER A 170 17.63 -12.56 12.47
CA SER A 170 17.54 -13.23 11.17
C SER A 170 17.17 -12.25 10.07
N LEU A 171 17.91 -12.27 8.96
CA LEU A 171 17.58 -11.48 7.78
C LEU A 171 16.19 -11.84 7.23
N ALA A 172 15.83 -13.12 7.25
CA ALA A 172 14.56 -13.61 6.72
C ALA A 172 13.34 -13.13 7.53
N ILE A 173 13.48 -12.95 8.87
CA ILE A 173 12.36 -12.53 9.71
C ILE A 173 11.82 -11.15 9.31
N THR A 174 12.65 -10.30 8.69
CA THR A 174 12.22 -8.98 8.21
C THR A 174 11.15 -9.10 7.12
N TYR A 175 11.27 -10.09 6.23
CA TYR A 175 10.25 -10.41 5.21
C TYR A 175 8.96 -10.96 5.84
N ALA A 176 9.09 -11.89 6.80
CA ALA A 176 7.92 -12.46 7.48
C ALA A 176 7.12 -11.39 8.25
N VAL A 177 7.81 -10.49 8.95
CA VAL A 177 7.17 -9.39 9.67
C VAL A 177 6.55 -8.39 8.69
N THR A 178 7.23 -8.07 7.58
CA THR A 178 6.67 -7.20 6.53
C THR A 178 5.41 -7.83 5.92
N ALA A 179 5.39 -9.14 5.66
CA ALA A 179 4.19 -9.84 5.20
C ALA A 179 3.02 -9.66 6.18
N GLY A 180 3.27 -9.77 7.49
CA GLY A 180 2.27 -9.53 8.52
C GLY A 180 1.78 -8.07 8.54
N VAL A 181 2.69 -7.10 8.37
CA VAL A 181 2.35 -5.67 8.29
C VAL A 181 1.51 -5.37 7.04
N CYS A 182 1.87 -5.91 5.87
CA CYS A 182 1.06 -5.79 4.65
C CYS A 182 -0.30 -6.49 4.80
N GLY A 183 -0.37 -7.64 5.48
CA GLY A 183 -1.63 -8.29 5.84
C GLY A 183 -2.51 -7.44 6.75
N ALA A 184 -1.92 -6.76 7.74
CA ALA A 184 -2.63 -5.79 8.57
C ALA A 184 -3.12 -4.60 7.75
N ALA A 185 -2.32 -4.08 6.80
CA ALA A 185 -2.75 -3.04 5.87
C ALA A 185 -3.96 -3.50 5.02
N ALA A 186 -3.94 -4.75 4.54
CA ALA A 186 -5.06 -5.34 3.81
C ALA A 186 -6.34 -5.39 4.66
N LEU A 187 -6.23 -5.78 5.94
CA LEU A 187 -7.36 -5.76 6.87
C LEU A 187 -7.91 -4.35 7.08
N VAL A 188 -7.03 -3.35 7.21
CA VAL A 188 -7.45 -1.94 7.31
C VAL A 188 -8.18 -1.50 6.05
N ALA A 189 -7.65 -1.82 4.85
CA ALA A 189 -8.30 -1.51 3.57
C ALA A 189 -9.68 -2.18 3.46
N PHE A 190 -9.82 -3.42 3.92
CA PHE A 190 -11.11 -4.12 3.96
C PHE A 190 -12.14 -3.45 4.89
N MET A 191 -11.69 -2.80 5.98
CA MET A 191 -12.55 -2.07 6.90
C MET A 191 -12.96 -0.67 6.38
N MET A 192 -12.25 -0.15 5.38
CA MET A 192 -12.54 1.12 4.73
C MET A 192 -13.76 0.98 3.81
N ARG A 193 -14.47 2.07 3.61
CA ARG A 193 -15.64 2.10 2.74
C ARG A 193 -15.28 2.69 1.39
N GLU A 194 -15.80 2.08 0.34
CA GLU A 194 -15.72 2.67 -0.98
C GLU A 194 -16.50 3.99 -0.98
N PRO A 195 -15.87 5.14 -1.33
CA PRO A 195 -16.58 6.39 -1.50
C PRO A 195 -17.65 6.25 -2.58
N ALA A 196 -18.80 6.92 -2.43
CA ALA A 196 -19.78 6.97 -3.48
C ALA A 196 -19.18 7.70 -4.70
N PHE A 197 -18.92 6.95 -5.75
CA PHE A 197 -18.41 7.47 -7.02
C PHE A 197 -19.62 7.86 -7.90
N GLU A 198 -19.92 9.14 -8.00
CA GLU A 198 -20.74 9.62 -9.11
C GLU A 198 -19.86 9.57 -10.36
N ARG A 199 -20.09 8.55 -11.20
CA ARG A 199 -19.64 8.63 -12.60
C ARG A 199 -20.32 9.86 -13.18
N GLU A 200 -19.56 10.88 -13.54
CA GLU A 200 -20.02 11.81 -14.55
C GLU A 200 -20.26 10.94 -15.80
N ASP A 201 -21.53 10.66 -16.07
CA ASP A 201 -21.92 10.08 -17.35
C ASP A 201 -21.41 11.06 -18.42
N GLU A 202 -20.41 10.64 -19.17
CA GLU A 202 -20.06 11.25 -20.47
C GLU A 202 -21.26 11.03 -21.41
N SER A 203 -22.29 11.81 -21.18
CA SER A 203 -23.37 12.00 -22.15
C SER A 203 -23.31 13.47 -22.57
N ASP A 204 -22.47 13.75 -23.56
CA ASP A 204 -22.74 14.73 -24.64
C ASP A 204 -21.78 14.46 -25.81
#